data_1946673e83acd81a00fd4fdc005e4ed5
#
_entry.id   1946673e83acd81a00fd4fdc005e4ed5
#
_cell.length_a   1.000
_cell.length_b   1.000
_cell.length_c   1.000
_cell.angle_alpha   90.00
_cell.angle_beta   90.00
_cell.angle_gamma   90.00
#
_symmetry.space_group_name_H-M   'P 1'
#
loop_
_entity.id
_entity.type
_entity.pdbx_description
1 polymer ?
#
loop_
_entity_poly.entity_id
_entity_poly.type
_entity_poly.pdbx_seq_one_letter_code
_entity_poly.pdbx_strand_id
1 'polypeptide(L)'
;DILWALDETTIGNASARYGADSVLSGRLHVTASSELVGLWQFIFQQQAETFDIVDNDLQSYLYAPLDRITIELAGFFAIVPEFSNQQIVRLRVEGIKNLTAYSALLGYVGNLGLVESVTMAGLDGERLELDLGLLGDAQQLFGLIALDRDLLPIESSLNVDQAFLHYRWTR
;
A
#
# COMPACT_ATOMS: atom_id res chain seq x y z
N ASP A 1 0.29 25.34 -17.83
CA ASP A 1 -0.58 24.18 -17.61
C ASP A 1 0.15 23.13 -16.80
N ILE A 2 -0.25 22.97 -15.56
CA ILE A 2 0.40 22.17 -14.53
C ILE A 2 0.40 20.67 -14.88
N LEU A 3 -0.72 20.17 -15.43
CA LEU A 3 -0.82 18.77 -15.87
C LEU A 3 0.09 18.46 -17.07
N TRP A 4 0.38 19.41 -17.94
CA TRP A 4 1.31 19.23 -19.04
C TRP A 4 2.77 19.12 -18.57
N ALA A 5 3.11 19.76 -17.47
CA ALA A 5 4.45 19.71 -16.89
C ALA A 5 4.71 18.41 -16.11
N LEU A 6 3.65 17.64 -15.79
CA LEU A 6 3.71 16.46 -14.90
C LEU A 6 4.41 16.81 -13.58
N ASP A 7 4.04 17.97 -12.99
CA ASP A 7 4.62 18.41 -11.73
C ASP A 7 4.12 17.52 -10.57
N GLU A 8 5.02 16.73 -10.03
CA GLU A 8 4.76 15.74 -9.00
C GLU A 8 4.06 16.34 -7.77
N THR A 9 4.57 17.46 -7.28
CA THR A 9 4.04 18.12 -6.08
C THR A 9 2.60 18.57 -6.28
N THR A 10 2.31 19.17 -7.43
CA THR A 10 0.96 19.67 -7.73
C THR A 10 -0.02 18.54 -7.99
N ILE A 11 0.40 17.48 -8.68
CA ILE A 11 -0.41 16.28 -8.94
C ILE A 11 -0.71 15.58 -7.62
N GLY A 12 0.31 15.38 -6.76
CA GLY A 12 0.16 14.78 -5.44
C GLY A 12 -0.83 15.57 -4.56
N ASN A 13 -0.69 16.89 -4.48
CA ASN A 13 -1.58 17.75 -3.71
C ASN A 13 -3.03 17.72 -4.23
N ALA A 14 -3.21 17.71 -5.56
CA ALA A 14 -4.54 17.59 -6.16
C ALA A 14 -5.21 16.23 -5.86
N SER A 15 -4.41 15.17 -5.75
CA SER A 15 -4.86 13.80 -5.49
C SER A 15 -5.15 13.55 -4.01
N ALA A 16 -4.51 14.29 -3.10
CA ALA A 16 -4.66 14.14 -1.65
C ALA A 16 -6.12 14.24 -1.17
N ARG A 17 -6.93 15.08 -1.82
CA ARG A 17 -8.37 15.23 -1.52
C ARG A 17 -9.20 13.96 -1.75
N TYR A 18 -8.69 13.04 -2.57
CA TYR A 18 -9.34 11.75 -2.86
C TYR A 18 -8.82 10.63 -1.94
N GLY A 19 -7.78 10.92 -1.13
CA GLY A 19 -7.10 9.94 -0.29
C GLY A 19 -6.51 8.80 -1.12
N ALA A 20 -5.97 9.13 -2.28
CA ALA A 20 -5.36 8.15 -3.17
C ALA A 20 -3.96 7.78 -2.67
N ASP A 21 -3.67 6.48 -2.59
CA ASP A 21 -2.36 5.94 -2.18
C ASP A 21 -1.37 5.90 -3.35
N SER A 22 -1.90 5.96 -4.59
CA SER A 22 -1.12 6.06 -5.82
C SER A 22 -1.82 6.92 -6.84
N VAL A 23 -1.05 7.53 -7.75
CA VAL A 23 -1.57 8.41 -8.79
C VAL A 23 -0.90 8.08 -10.11
N LEU A 24 -1.71 7.82 -11.13
CA LEU A 24 -1.26 7.74 -12.51
C LEU A 24 -1.74 8.98 -13.27
N SER A 25 -0.82 9.74 -13.83
CA SER A 25 -1.11 10.89 -14.69
C SER A 25 -0.38 10.74 -16.03
N GLY A 26 -0.94 11.32 -17.07
CA GLY A 26 -0.32 11.23 -18.38
C GLY A 26 -0.76 12.34 -19.32
N ARG A 27 0.03 12.54 -20.36
CA ARG A 27 -0.28 13.42 -21.49
C ARG A 27 -0.17 12.65 -22.79
N LEU A 28 -1.10 12.93 -23.69
CA LEU A 28 -1.17 12.32 -25.02
C LEU A 28 -0.93 13.37 -26.10
N HIS A 29 -0.12 13.02 -27.06
CA HIS A 29 0.06 13.75 -28.32
C HIS A 29 -0.21 12.81 -29.50
N VAL A 30 -0.95 13.29 -30.48
CA VAL A 30 -1.18 12.57 -31.73
C VAL A 30 -0.27 13.15 -32.80
N THR A 31 0.60 12.30 -33.35
CA THR A 31 1.55 12.72 -34.41
C THR A 31 0.85 12.91 -35.75
N ALA A 32 1.56 13.50 -36.71
CA ALA A 32 1.05 13.63 -38.08
C ALA A 32 0.84 12.28 -38.80
N SER A 33 1.53 11.22 -38.32
CA SER A 33 1.34 9.84 -38.77
C SER A 33 0.20 9.10 -38.05
N SER A 34 -0.57 9.81 -37.21
CA SER A 34 -1.64 9.25 -36.37
C SER A 34 -1.15 8.29 -35.27
N GLU A 35 0.13 8.31 -34.96
CA GLU A 35 0.65 7.61 -33.77
C GLU A 35 0.28 8.37 -32.50
N LEU A 36 -0.07 7.62 -31.46
CA LEU A 36 -0.31 8.12 -30.11
C LEU A 36 1.00 8.07 -29.34
N VAL A 37 1.51 9.22 -28.95
CA VAL A 37 2.74 9.34 -28.16
C VAL A 37 2.43 10.04 -26.88
N GLY A 38 2.85 9.50 -25.77
CA GLY A 38 2.60 10.12 -24.48
C GLY A 38 3.63 9.83 -23.44
N LEU A 39 3.66 10.72 -22.47
CA LEU A 39 4.47 10.58 -21.28
C LEU A 39 3.52 10.34 -20.11
N TRP A 40 3.81 9.29 -19.35
CA TRP A 40 3.07 8.90 -18.17
C TRP A 40 3.93 9.07 -16.93
N GLN A 41 3.31 9.40 -15.81
CA GLN A 41 3.93 9.49 -14.50
C GLN A 41 3.10 8.70 -13.51
N PHE A 42 3.76 7.77 -12.83
CA PHE A 42 3.19 7.01 -11.72
C PHE A 42 3.82 7.48 -10.42
N ILE A 43 3.00 7.86 -9.43
CA ILE A 43 3.43 8.30 -8.11
C ILE A 43 2.91 7.30 -7.11
N PHE A 44 3.82 6.66 -6.36
CA PHE A 44 3.51 5.70 -5.31
C PHE A 44 4.55 5.84 -4.19
N GLN A 45 4.11 5.85 -2.93
CA GLN A 45 4.98 5.98 -1.73
C GLN A 45 6.01 7.12 -1.83
N GLN A 46 5.60 8.29 -2.31
CA GLN A 46 6.45 9.48 -2.51
C GLN A 46 7.59 9.29 -3.53
N GLN A 47 7.51 8.25 -4.33
CA GLN A 47 8.38 8.04 -5.47
C GLN A 47 7.60 8.28 -6.75
N ALA A 48 8.20 8.98 -7.70
CA ALA A 48 7.62 9.24 -9.02
C ALA A 48 8.45 8.55 -10.10
N GLU A 49 7.81 7.69 -10.87
CA GLU A 49 8.38 7.09 -12.07
C GLU A 49 7.74 7.70 -13.31
N THR A 50 8.55 8.04 -14.30
CA THR A 50 8.09 8.59 -15.57
C THR A 50 8.47 7.66 -16.71
N PHE A 51 7.52 7.37 -17.60
CA PHE A 51 7.74 6.51 -18.77
C PHE A 51 6.91 6.95 -19.97
N ASP A 52 7.39 6.65 -21.16
CA ASP A 52 6.73 6.95 -22.43
C ASP A 52 6.07 5.69 -23.02
N ILE A 53 4.98 5.92 -23.71
CA ILE A 53 4.25 4.92 -24.48
C ILE A 53 3.96 5.46 -25.86
N VAL A 54 4.14 4.60 -26.86
CA VAL A 54 3.79 4.85 -28.26
C VAL A 54 2.89 3.73 -28.73
N ASP A 55 1.74 4.07 -29.32
CA ASP A 55 0.81 3.10 -29.89
C ASP A 55 0.04 3.73 -31.06
N ASN A 56 -0.59 2.90 -31.87
CA ASN A 56 -1.46 3.34 -32.99
C ASN A 56 -2.95 3.14 -32.64
N ASP A 57 -3.25 2.42 -31.55
CA ASP A 57 -4.60 2.17 -31.05
C ASP A 57 -4.81 2.83 -29.69
N LEU A 58 -5.88 3.63 -29.57
CA LEU A 58 -6.18 4.36 -28.34
C LEU A 58 -6.46 3.42 -27.16
N GLN A 59 -7.10 2.30 -27.39
CA GLN A 59 -7.42 1.35 -26.34
C GLN A 59 -6.13 0.73 -25.78
N SER A 60 -5.27 0.22 -26.64
CA SER A 60 -3.96 -0.33 -26.27
C SER A 60 -3.10 0.73 -25.58
N TYR A 61 -3.07 1.96 -26.09
CA TYR A 61 -2.35 3.09 -25.50
C TYR A 61 -2.79 3.36 -24.04
N LEU A 62 -4.08 3.29 -23.74
CA LEU A 62 -4.61 3.53 -22.40
C LEU A 62 -4.41 2.34 -21.46
N TYR A 63 -4.42 1.11 -21.98
CA TYR A 63 -4.20 -0.10 -21.15
C TYR A 63 -2.73 -0.35 -20.81
N ALA A 64 -1.81 -0.01 -21.71
CA ALA A 64 -0.38 -0.25 -21.50
C ALA A 64 0.19 0.34 -20.20
N PRO A 65 -0.11 1.60 -19.80
CA PRO A 65 0.34 2.12 -18.51
C PRO A 65 -0.31 1.40 -17.33
N LEU A 66 -1.58 0.98 -17.44
CA LEU A 66 -2.27 0.24 -16.39
C LEU A 66 -1.66 -1.14 -16.18
N ASP A 67 -1.32 -1.84 -17.25
CA ASP A 67 -0.65 -3.14 -17.17
C ASP A 67 0.73 -3.00 -16.50
N ARG A 68 1.50 -1.96 -16.89
CA ARG A 68 2.81 -1.69 -16.31
C ARG A 68 2.73 -1.46 -14.81
N ILE A 69 1.89 -0.52 -14.35
CA ILE A 69 1.77 -0.22 -12.92
C ILE A 69 1.15 -1.38 -12.13
N THR A 70 0.28 -2.19 -12.75
CA THR A 70 -0.27 -3.39 -12.12
C THR A 70 0.83 -4.41 -11.83
N ILE A 71 1.75 -4.63 -12.77
CA ILE A 71 2.90 -5.51 -12.57
C ILE A 71 3.82 -4.95 -11.48
N GLU A 72 4.08 -3.65 -11.47
CA GLU A 72 4.92 -3.00 -10.46
C GLU A 72 4.30 -3.11 -9.06
N LEU A 73 3.02 -2.78 -8.91
CA LEU A 73 2.29 -2.93 -7.65
C LEU A 73 2.21 -4.40 -7.22
N ALA A 74 1.95 -5.32 -8.15
CA ALA A 74 1.96 -6.74 -7.85
C ALA A 74 3.32 -7.20 -7.34
N GLY A 75 4.43 -6.72 -7.94
CA GLY A 75 5.78 -7.00 -7.47
C GLY A 75 6.06 -6.43 -6.08
N PHE A 76 5.57 -5.23 -5.79
CA PHE A 76 5.71 -4.59 -4.48
C PHE A 76 4.92 -5.33 -3.38
N PHE A 77 3.70 -5.77 -3.68
CA PHE A 77 2.84 -6.49 -2.75
C PHE A 77 2.99 -8.02 -2.84
N ALA A 78 3.87 -8.52 -3.72
CA ALA A 78 4.11 -9.95 -3.84
C ALA A 78 4.68 -10.49 -2.53
N ILE A 79 3.94 -11.42 -1.92
CA ILE A 79 4.43 -12.18 -0.78
C ILE A 79 5.37 -13.24 -1.33
N VAL A 80 6.67 -13.04 -1.14
CA VAL A 80 7.68 -14.05 -1.43
C VAL A 80 7.90 -14.83 -0.12
N PRO A 81 7.37 -16.06 0.02
CA PRO A 81 7.60 -16.84 1.23
C PRO A 81 9.09 -17.18 1.34
N GLU A 82 9.79 -16.52 2.22
CA GLU A 82 11.14 -16.94 2.62
C GLU A 82 10.99 -17.98 3.73
N PHE A 83 10.96 -19.26 3.36
CA PHE A 83 10.84 -20.39 4.30
C PHE A 83 11.97 -20.49 5.33
N SER A 84 13.00 -19.64 5.23
CA SER A 84 14.16 -19.68 6.12
C SER A 84 14.07 -18.77 7.35
N ASN A 85 13.16 -17.80 7.39
CA ASN A 85 13.00 -16.85 8.51
C ASN A 85 11.52 -16.54 8.74
N GLN A 86 10.86 -17.35 9.56
CA GLN A 86 9.58 -16.96 10.14
C GLN A 86 9.83 -15.76 11.06
N GLN A 87 9.54 -14.56 10.58
CA GLN A 87 9.65 -13.36 11.40
C GLN A 87 8.40 -13.25 12.29
N ILE A 88 8.61 -13.10 13.59
CA ILE A 88 7.53 -12.77 14.52
C ILE A 88 7.51 -11.26 14.71
N VAL A 89 6.38 -10.65 14.40
CA VAL A 89 6.15 -9.23 14.59
C VAL A 89 5.12 -9.03 15.68
N ARG A 90 5.43 -8.17 16.65
CA ARG A 90 4.47 -7.78 17.69
C ARG A 90 3.63 -6.62 17.20
N LEU A 91 2.32 -6.84 17.10
CA LEU A 91 1.33 -5.83 16.79
C LEU A 91 0.59 -5.41 18.06
N ARG A 92 0.73 -4.15 18.45
CA ARG A 92 -0.06 -3.53 19.54
C ARG A 92 -1.19 -2.71 18.92
N VAL A 93 -2.41 -2.96 19.41
CA VAL A 93 -3.60 -2.25 18.93
C VAL A 93 -4.36 -1.66 20.12
N GLU A 94 -4.61 -0.35 20.06
CA GLU A 94 -5.46 0.36 21.00
C GLU A 94 -6.89 0.51 20.49
N GLY A 95 -7.85 0.73 21.41
CA GLY A 95 -9.23 0.98 21.07
C GLY A 95 -10.11 -0.27 20.97
N ILE A 96 -9.67 -1.39 21.55
CA ILE A 96 -10.44 -2.65 21.61
C ILE A 96 -11.39 -2.60 22.81
N LYS A 97 -12.57 -2.03 22.60
CA LYS A 97 -13.53 -1.72 23.69
C LYS A 97 -14.43 -2.87 24.06
N ASN A 98 -14.59 -3.85 23.20
CA ASN A 98 -15.54 -4.95 23.39
C ASN A 98 -15.16 -6.18 22.56
N LEU A 99 -15.86 -7.28 22.79
CA LEU A 99 -15.62 -8.55 22.11
C LEU A 99 -15.86 -8.46 20.60
N THR A 100 -16.77 -7.61 20.16
CA THR A 100 -17.02 -7.43 18.70
C THR A 100 -15.82 -6.81 18.01
N ALA A 101 -15.24 -5.74 18.60
CA ALA A 101 -14.02 -5.13 18.10
C ALA A 101 -12.83 -6.11 18.11
N TYR A 102 -12.70 -6.89 19.18
CA TYR A 102 -11.70 -7.96 19.30
C TYR A 102 -11.83 -8.99 18.17
N SER A 103 -13.04 -9.54 17.96
CA SER A 103 -13.28 -10.53 16.92
C SER A 103 -13.08 -9.96 15.53
N ALA A 104 -13.47 -8.70 15.30
CA ALA A 104 -13.28 -8.02 14.03
C ALA A 104 -11.78 -7.80 13.73
N LEU A 105 -10.99 -7.38 14.73
CA LEU A 105 -9.55 -7.23 14.57
C LEU A 105 -8.87 -8.57 14.28
N LEU A 106 -9.19 -9.64 15.02
CA LEU A 106 -8.61 -10.95 14.74
C LEU A 106 -8.98 -11.46 13.34
N GLY A 107 -10.23 -11.26 12.92
CA GLY A 107 -10.65 -11.61 11.57
C GLY A 107 -9.93 -10.80 10.51
N TYR A 108 -9.74 -9.50 10.73
CA TYR A 108 -8.98 -8.63 9.84
C TYR A 108 -7.53 -9.10 9.70
N VAL A 109 -6.81 -9.22 10.83
CA VAL A 109 -5.39 -9.59 10.85
C VAL A 109 -5.17 -11.00 10.28
N GLY A 110 -6.04 -11.96 10.62
CA GLY A 110 -5.95 -13.33 10.12
C GLY A 110 -6.25 -13.48 8.61
N ASN A 111 -6.91 -12.49 8.01
CA ASN A 111 -7.16 -12.47 6.56
C ASN A 111 -6.08 -11.70 5.77
N LEU A 112 -5.09 -11.09 6.44
CA LEU A 112 -3.93 -10.54 5.75
C LEU A 112 -3.10 -11.69 5.18
N GLY A 113 -2.98 -11.76 3.86
CA GLY A 113 -2.31 -12.88 3.17
C GLY A 113 -0.85 -13.12 3.58
N LEU A 114 -0.23 -12.16 4.25
CA LEU A 114 1.13 -12.24 4.77
C LEU A 114 1.19 -12.91 6.16
N VAL A 115 0.06 -12.98 6.88
CA VAL A 115 0.00 -13.51 8.26
C VAL A 115 -0.32 -15.00 8.22
N GLU A 116 0.61 -15.83 8.68
CA GLU A 116 0.45 -17.29 8.81
C GLU A 116 -0.18 -17.67 10.14
N SER A 117 0.20 -16.97 11.22
CA SER A 117 -0.31 -17.25 12.55
C SER A 117 -0.52 -16.00 13.37
N VAL A 118 -1.54 -16.04 14.23
CA VAL A 118 -1.88 -14.94 15.16
C VAL A 118 -1.94 -15.53 16.56
N THR A 119 -1.11 -15.04 17.47
CA THR A 119 -1.10 -15.44 18.87
C THR A 119 -1.32 -14.23 19.76
N MET A 120 -2.24 -14.33 20.71
CA MET A 120 -2.45 -13.27 21.69
C MET A 120 -1.28 -13.25 22.67
N ALA A 121 -0.58 -12.13 22.72
CA ALA A 121 0.55 -11.88 23.63
C ALA A 121 0.08 -11.23 24.93
N GLY A 122 -0.95 -10.37 24.88
CA GLY A 122 -1.47 -9.70 26.07
C GLY A 122 -2.72 -8.89 25.79
N LEU A 123 -3.47 -8.62 26.87
CA LEU A 123 -4.62 -7.71 26.86
C LEU A 123 -4.56 -6.87 28.15
N ASP A 124 -4.51 -5.55 28.00
CA ASP A 124 -4.51 -4.59 29.10
C ASP A 124 -5.50 -3.47 28.82
N GLY A 125 -6.65 -3.51 29.49
CA GLY A 125 -7.74 -2.59 29.24
C GLY A 125 -8.26 -2.68 27.79
N GLU A 126 -8.14 -1.58 27.04
CA GLU A 126 -8.51 -1.49 25.62
C GLU A 126 -7.32 -1.76 24.68
N ARG A 127 -6.16 -2.18 25.21
CA ARG A 127 -4.93 -2.45 24.46
C ARG A 127 -4.74 -3.94 24.28
N LEU A 128 -4.64 -4.39 23.04
CA LEU A 128 -4.38 -5.78 22.67
C LEU A 128 -2.97 -5.89 22.08
N GLU A 129 -2.24 -6.91 22.45
CA GLU A 129 -0.96 -7.27 21.84
C GLU A 129 -1.06 -8.64 21.19
N LEU A 130 -0.67 -8.69 19.92
CA LEU A 130 -0.65 -9.91 19.11
C LEU A 130 0.78 -10.17 18.62
N ASP A 131 1.20 -11.42 18.67
CA ASP A 131 2.38 -11.89 17.97
C ASP A 131 1.94 -12.53 16.66
N LEU A 132 2.43 -11.96 15.56
CA LEU A 132 2.10 -12.36 14.20
C LEU A 132 3.27 -13.11 13.60
N GLY A 133 3.06 -14.37 13.24
CA GLY A 133 3.99 -15.13 12.41
C GLY A 133 3.78 -14.72 10.94
N LEU A 134 4.84 -14.25 10.29
CA LEU A 134 4.76 -13.74 8.93
C LEU A 134 5.38 -14.71 7.93
N LEU A 135 4.79 -14.76 6.72
CA LEU A 135 5.35 -15.40 5.52
C LEU A 135 6.36 -14.50 4.79
N GLY A 136 6.50 -13.25 5.21
CA GLY A 136 7.40 -12.25 4.68
C GLY A 136 7.97 -11.38 5.78
N ASP A 137 8.29 -10.12 5.48
CA ASP A 137 8.89 -9.20 6.43
C ASP A 137 7.89 -8.19 7.04
N ALA A 138 8.33 -7.50 8.10
CA ALA A 138 7.53 -6.50 8.81
C ALA A 138 7.21 -5.28 7.93
N GLN A 139 8.05 -4.94 6.97
CA GLN A 139 7.86 -3.79 6.08
C GLN A 139 6.73 -4.06 5.09
N GLN A 140 6.64 -5.29 4.57
CA GLN A 140 5.52 -5.72 3.73
C GLN A 140 4.20 -5.69 4.50
N LEU A 141 4.19 -6.18 5.76
CA LEU A 141 3.01 -6.11 6.62
C LEU A 141 2.57 -4.65 6.85
N PHE A 142 3.52 -3.76 7.12
CA PHE A 142 3.23 -2.34 7.25
C PHE A 142 2.61 -1.76 5.99
N GLY A 143 3.17 -2.07 4.81
CA GLY A 143 2.62 -1.64 3.52
C GLY A 143 1.18 -2.11 3.29
N LEU A 144 0.86 -3.37 3.65
CA LEU A 144 -0.50 -3.91 3.55
C LEU A 144 -1.47 -3.20 4.49
N ILE A 145 -1.08 -2.99 5.76
CA ILE A 145 -1.93 -2.30 6.75
C ILE A 145 -2.16 -0.83 6.36
N ALA A 146 -1.16 -0.17 5.76
CA ALA A 146 -1.25 1.22 5.34
C ALA A 146 -2.28 1.47 4.22
N LEU A 147 -2.60 0.43 3.43
CA LEU A 147 -3.64 0.50 2.40
C LEU A 147 -5.06 0.48 2.98
N ASP A 148 -5.22 -0.05 4.18
CA ASP A 148 -6.50 -0.13 4.86
C ASP A 148 -6.63 1.02 5.87
N ARG A 149 -7.86 1.46 6.14
CA ARG A 149 -8.14 2.56 7.09
C ARG A 149 -8.63 2.07 8.44
N ASP A 150 -8.70 0.78 8.62
CA ASP A 150 -9.19 0.16 9.84
C ASP A 150 -8.17 0.22 10.99
N LEU A 151 -6.88 0.28 10.65
CA LEU A 151 -5.76 0.44 11.57
C LEU A 151 -5.00 1.73 11.26
N LEU A 152 -5.04 2.69 12.18
CA LEU A 152 -4.29 3.93 12.06
C LEU A 152 -3.00 3.86 12.90
N PRO A 153 -1.83 4.19 12.33
CA PRO A 153 -0.58 4.21 13.08
C PRO A 153 -0.64 5.27 14.18
N ILE A 154 -0.21 4.91 15.41
CA ILE A 154 -0.16 5.83 16.56
C ILE A 154 1.18 6.56 16.61
N GLU A 155 2.26 5.89 16.27
CA GLU A 155 3.61 6.46 16.25
C GLU A 155 4.20 6.38 14.86
N SER A 156 4.84 7.47 14.43
CA SER A 156 5.53 7.57 13.15
C SER A 156 6.84 6.74 13.11
N SER A 157 7.23 6.14 14.21
CA SER A 157 8.42 5.33 14.32
C SER A 157 8.08 3.88 13.97
N LEU A 158 8.16 3.59 12.69
CA LEU A 158 8.49 2.28 12.21
C LEU A 158 9.87 1.90 12.79
N ASN A 159 9.91 1.40 14.00
CA ASN A 159 11.04 0.62 14.46
C ASN A 159 10.92 -0.77 13.80
N VAL A 160 11.06 -0.78 12.47
CA VAL A 160 11.12 -2.02 11.67
C VAL A 160 12.21 -2.93 12.22
N ASP A 161 13.31 -2.33 12.72
CA ASP A 161 14.39 -3.05 13.40
C ASP A 161 13.97 -3.75 14.70
N GLN A 162 12.84 -3.39 15.29
CA GLN A 162 12.35 -4.01 16.54
C GLN A 162 11.17 -4.98 16.32
N ALA A 163 10.74 -5.20 15.07
CA ALA A 163 9.58 -6.04 14.75
C ALA A 163 8.34 -5.69 15.61
N PHE A 164 8.11 -4.39 15.82
CA PHE A 164 7.05 -3.86 16.67
C PHE A 164 6.22 -2.80 15.92
N LEU A 165 4.89 -3.01 15.85
CA LEU A 165 3.93 -2.14 15.19
C LEU A 165 2.89 -1.65 16.19
N HIS A 166 2.57 -0.35 16.18
CA HIS A 166 1.62 0.27 17.11
C HIS A 166 0.53 1.03 16.37
N TYR A 167 -0.72 0.58 16.53
CA TYR A 167 -1.88 1.07 15.80
C TYR A 167 -3.07 1.33 16.70
N ARG A 168 -4.05 2.06 16.16
CA ARG A 168 -5.38 2.25 16.73
C ARG A 168 -6.44 1.62 15.83
N TRP A 169 -7.32 0.83 16.42
CA TRP A 169 -8.50 0.30 15.75
C TRP A 169 -9.57 1.37 15.62
N THR A 170 -10.18 1.53 14.42
CA THR A 170 -11.11 2.61 14.11
C THR A 170 -12.55 2.16 13.87
N ARG A 171 -12.79 0.84 13.84
CA ARG A 171 -14.15 0.26 13.73
C ARG A 171 -14.82 0.07 15.05
#